data_ca114b20299dce0f5cd352a1995abebd
#
_entry.id   ca114b20299dce0f5cd352a1995abebd
#
_cell.length_a   1.000
_cell.length_b   1.000
_cell.length_c   1.000
_cell.angle_alpha   90.00
_cell.angle_beta   90.00
_cell.angle_gamma   90.00
#
_symmetry.space_group_name_H-M   'P 1'
#
loop_
_entity.id
_entity.type
_entity.pdbx_description
1 polymer ?
#
loop_
_entity_poly.entity_id
_entity_poly.type
_entity_poly.pdbx_seq_one_letter_code
_entity_poly.pdbx_strand_id
1 'polypeptide(L)'
;MSQTVLVTGATSGIGESLCLLFASDGYDLVTVARDEEALEKQADELRILGVDVLPVACDLSDPDSARTIFKRVCKAGKDIDILVNDAGYSPAGQFSDLPVADIRAMIQVSVTSLAELTRVFLQPMLERGHGRILNMSSMMAKTPCPYNALYGAAKVFVLSFSTA
;
A
#
# COMPACT_ATOMS: atom_id res chain seq x y z
N MET A 1 19.28 14.25 -5.16
CA MET A 1 18.64 12.96 -5.51
C MET A 1 17.16 13.16 -5.32
N SER A 2 16.32 12.66 -6.25
CA SER A 2 14.88 12.66 -6.09
C SER A 2 14.48 11.78 -4.90
N GLN A 3 13.43 12.14 -4.18
CA GLN A 3 12.86 11.29 -3.13
C GLN A 3 12.04 10.17 -3.78
N THR A 4 12.01 8.99 -3.15
CA THR A 4 11.26 7.84 -3.67
C THR A 4 10.03 7.54 -2.81
N VAL A 5 8.89 7.36 -3.47
CA VAL A 5 7.61 6.99 -2.85
C VAL A 5 7.25 5.55 -3.21
N LEU A 6 6.93 4.73 -2.22
CA LEU A 6 6.32 3.42 -2.44
C LEU A 6 4.82 3.51 -2.23
N VAL A 7 4.03 3.11 -3.23
CA VAL A 7 2.56 3.11 -3.17
C VAL A 7 2.05 1.69 -3.37
N THR A 8 1.28 1.17 -2.40
CA THR A 8 0.52 -0.08 -2.55
C THR A 8 -0.87 0.20 -3.08
N GLY A 9 -1.45 -0.72 -3.86
CA GLY A 9 -2.72 -0.48 -4.56
C GLY A 9 -2.59 0.51 -5.72
N ALA A 10 -1.41 0.59 -6.32
CA ALA A 10 -1.00 1.63 -7.24
C ALA A 10 -1.80 1.71 -8.55
N THR A 11 -2.44 0.62 -8.98
CA THR A 11 -3.08 0.52 -10.30
C THR A 11 -4.56 0.90 -10.33
N SER A 12 -5.11 1.44 -9.24
CA SER A 12 -6.52 1.81 -9.21
C SER A 12 -6.82 2.88 -8.15
N GLY A 13 -7.88 3.65 -8.38
CA GLY A 13 -8.49 4.54 -7.40
C GLY A 13 -7.56 5.59 -6.81
N ILE A 14 -7.47 5.62 -5.47
CA ILE A 14 -6.65 6.60 -4.74
C ILE A 14 -5.17 6.35 -4.98
N GLY A 15 -4.72 5.09 -4.95
CA GLY A 15 -3.32 4.73 -5.18
C GLY A 15 -2.81 5.18 -6.55
N GLU A 16 -3.58 4.96 -7.61
CA GLU A 16 -3.27 5.43 -8.96
C GLU A 16 -3.17 6.96 -9.04
N SER A 17 -4.15 7.66 -8.45
CA SER A 17 -4.14 9.13 -8.40
C SER A 17 -2.95 9.67 -7.64
N LEU A 18 -2.56 9.03 -6.53
CA LEU A 18 -1.37 9.41 -5.75
C LEU A 18 -0.08 9.18 -6.54
N CYS A 19 0.04 8.06 -7.28
CA CYS A 19 1.18 7.81 -8.15
C CYS A 19 1.36 8.93 -9.17
N LEU A 20 0.27 9.37 -9.83
CA LEU A 20 0.32 10.47 -10.80
C LEU A 20 0.73 11.79 -10.13
N LEU A 21 0.18 12.11 -8.97
CA LEU A 21 0.52 13.34 -8.24
C LEU A 21 1.99 13.36 -7.82
N PHE A 22 2.50 12.29 -7.21
CA PHE A 22 3.90 12.19 -6.81
C PHE A 22 4.84 12.27 -8.02
N ALA A 23 4.53 11.58 -9.12
CA ALA A 23 5.32 11.67 -10.34
C ALA A 23 5.32 13.09 -10.92
N SER A 24 4.18 13.79 -10.91
CA SER A 24 4.07 15.18 -11.38
C SER A 24 4.90 16.14 -10.52
N ASP A 25 5.08 15.83 -9.23
CA ASP A 25 5.92 16.58 -8.29
C ASP A 25 7.41 16.17 -8.35
N GLY A 26 7.78 15.25 -9.26
CA GLY A 26 9.16 14.83 -9.50
C GLY A 26 9.71 13.76 -8.54
N TYR A 27 8.83 13.03 -7.85
CA TYR A 27 9.23 11.88 -7.03
C TYR A 27 9.43 10.63 -7.89
N ASP A 28 10.46 9.85 -7.59
CA ASP A 28 10.59 8.49 -8.09
C ASP A 28 9.58 7.57 -7.41
N LEU A 29 9.17 6.50 -8.08
CA LEU A 29 8.11 5.64 -7.59
C LEU A 29 8.53 4.17 -7.49
N VAL A 30 8.01 3.51 -6.47
CA VAL A 30 7.86 2.06 -6.42
C VAL A 30 6.36 1.78 -6.38
N THR A 31 5.81 1.22 -7.44
CA THR A 31 4.39 0.93 -7.56
C THR A 31 4.13 -0.55 -7.28
N VAL A 32 3.20 -0.83 -6.35
CA VAL A 32 2.90 -2.21 -5.92
C VAL A 32 1.43 -2.53 -6.19
N ALA A 33 1.16 -3.57 -6.95
CA ALA A 33 -0.17 -4.15 -7.20
C ALA A 33 -0.05 -5.62 -7.60
N ARG A 34 -1.18 -6.29 -7.85
CA ARG A 34 -1.20 -7.72 -8.24
C ARG A 34 -1.02 -7.93 -9.72
N ASP A 35 -1.57 -7.04 -10.52
CA ASP A 35 -1.60 -7.12 -11.98
C ASP A 35 -0.32 -6.53 -12.56
N GLU A 36 0.56 -7.41 -13.05
CA GLU A 36 1.86 -7.05 -13.60
C GLU A 36 1.73 -6.24 -14.89
N GLU A 37 0.77 -6.59 -15.76
CA GLU A 37 0.55 -5.87 -17.03
C GLU A 37 0.05 -4.44 -16.78
N ALA A 38 -0.90 -4.28 -15.85
CA ALA A 38 -1.40 -2.96 -15.46
C ALA A 38 -0.31 -2.10 -14.80
N LEU A 39 0.59 -2.71 -13.99
CA LEU A 39 1.72 -2.02 -13.39
C LEU A 39 2.73 -1.53 -14.42
N GLU A 40 3.11 -2.37 -15.40
CA GLU A 40 4.07 -1.97 -16.43
C GLU A 40 3.50 -0.87 -17.31
N LYS A 41 2.23 -0.98 -17.72
CA LYS A 41 1.56 0.09 -18.46
C LYS A 41 1.55 1.41 -17.69
N GLN A 42 1.18 1.39 -16.41
CA GLN A 42 1.21 2.57 -15.55
C GLN A 42 2.63 3.12 -15.41
N ALA A 43 3.63 2.26 -15.23
CA ALA A 43 5.02 2.67 -15.12
C ALA A 43 5.50 3.42 -16.37
N ASP A 44 5.12 2.95 -17.57
CA ASP A 44 5.48 3.63 -18.82
C ASP A 44 4.83 5.01 -18.92
N GLU A 45 3.57 5.13 -18.52
CA GLU A 45 2.86 6.42 -18.48
C GLU A 45 3.51 7.41 -17.49
N LEU A 46 3.91 6.94 -16.30
CA LEU A 46 4.54 7.76 -15.28
C LEU A 46 5.98 8.17 -15.66
N ARG A 47 6.74 7.31 -16.33
CA ARG A 47 8.10 7.61 -16.83
C ARG A 47 8.12 8.76 -17.83
N ILE A 48 7.02 9.01 -18.56
CA ILE A 48 6.89 10.17 -19.46
C ILE A 48 7.03 11.50 -18.71
N LEU A 49 6.71 11.51 -17.40
CA LEU A 49 6.87 12.69 -16.54
C LEU A 49 8.33 12.91 -16.07
N GLY A 50 9.26 12.06 -16.50
CA GLY A 50 10.69 12.21 -16.22
C GLY A 50 11.16 11.62 -14.89
N VAL A 51 10.36 10.78 -14.25
CA VAL A 51 10.69 10.10 -12.99
C VAL A 51 11.05 8.63 -13.22
N ASP A 52 11.84 8.04 -12.29
CA ASP A 52 12.12 6.61 -12.31
C ASP A 52 11.01 5.83 -11.61
N VAL A 53 10.55 4.74 -12.23
CA VAL A 53 9.45 3.92 -11.72
C VAL A 53 9.85 2.46 -11.69
N LEU A 54 9.79 1.85 -10.51
CA LEU A 54 9.98 0.43 -10.25
C LEU A 54 8.62 -0.25 -10.02
N PRO A 55 8.06 -0.95 -11.02
CA PRO A 55 6.86 -1.76 -10.80
C PRO A 55 7.21 -3.06 -10.04
N VAL A 56 6.39 -3.40 -9.06
CA VAL A 56 6.54 -4.58 -8.21
C VAL A 56 5.22 -5.34 -8.16
N ALA A 57 5.06 -6.35 -9.00
CA ALA A 57 3.91 -7.25 -8.92
C ALA A 57 4.00 -8.10 -7.64
N CYS A 58 3.01 -7.95 -6.74
CA CYS A 58 2.93 -8.66 -5.48
C CYS A 58 1.49 -8.70 -4.97
N ASP A 59 1.04 -9.89 -4.55
CA ASP A 59 -0.25 -10.05 -3.86
C ASP A 59 -0.04 -9.86 -2.35
N LEU A 60 -0.64 -8.84 -1.79
CA LEU A 60 -0.57 -8.55 -0.35
C LEU A 60 -1.37 -9.54 0.51
N SER A 61 -2.15 -10.44 -0.08
CA SER A 61 -2.76 -11.57 0.64
C SER A 61 -1.77 -12.70 0.94
N ASP A 62 -0.57 -12.67 0.30
CA ASP A 62 0.54 -13.55 0.64
C ASP A 62 1.20 -13.09 1.95
N PRO A 63 1.35 -13.97 2.97
CA PRO A 63 2.03 -13.63 4.22
C PRO A 63 3.48 -13.15 4.05
N ASP A 64 4.18 -13.56 3.01
CA ASP A 64 5.56 -13.15 2.72
C ASP A 64 5.65 -11.85 1.86
N SER A 65 4.53 -11.21 1.54
CA SER A 65 4.45 -10.06 0.62
C SER A 65 5.37 -8.90 1.05
N ALA A 66 5.30 -8.48 2.30
CA ALA A 66 6.11 -7.36 2.81
C ALA A 66 7.62 -7.62 2.67
N ARG A 67 8.05 -8.86 2.98
CA ARG A 67 9.44 -9.29 2.83
C ARG A 67 9.87 -9.32 1.35
N THR A 68 9.00 -9.77 0.49
CA THR A 68 9.24 -9.84 -0.97
C THR A 68 9.41 -8.44 -1.55
N ILE A 69 8.50 -7.52 -1.23
CA ILE A 69 8.58 -6.13 -1.67
C ILE A 69 9.87 -5.48 -1.16
N PHE A 70 10.17 -5.60 0.13
CA PHE A 70 11.38 -5.03 0.72
C PHE A 70 12.66 -5.53 0.02
N LYS A 71 12.78 -6.84 -0.24
CA LYS A 71 13.90 -7.40 -0.97
C LYS A 71 14.04 -6.86 -2.40
N ARG A 72 12.93 -6.68 -3.11
CA ARG A 72 12.94 -6.12 -4.48
C ARG A 72 13.40 -4.67 -4.48
N VAL A 73 12.92 -3.86 -3.54
CA VAL A 73 13.35 -2.45 -3.36
C VAL A 73 14.84 -2.37 -3.05
N CYS A 74 15.33 -3.14 -2.07
CA CYS A 74 16.76 -3.18 -1.72
C CYS A 74 17.63 -3.64 -2.91
N LYS A 75 17.20 -4.67 -3.65
CA LYS A 75 17.92 -5.15 -4.84
C LYS A 75 18.04 -4.08 -5.93
N ALA A 76 17.03 -3.21 -6.03
CA ALA A 76 17.03 -2.08 -6.98
C ALA A 76 17.86 -0.87 -6.46
N GLY A 77 18.43 -0.97 -5.27
CA GLY A 77 19.22 0.12 -4.67
C GLY A 77 18.40 1.36 -4.33
N LYS A 78 17.09 1.21 -4.09
CA LYS A 78 16.21 2.33 -3.77
C LYS A 78 16.01 2.46 -2.27
N ASP A 79 16.09 3.69 -1.78
CA ASP A 79 15.65 4.10 -0.45
C ASP A 79 14.24 4.67 -0.52
N ILE A 80 13.35 4.22 0.36
CA ILE A 80 11.98 4.73 0.42
C ILE A 80 11.90 5.88 1.40
N ASP A 81 11.54 7.07 0.90
CA ASP A 81 11.34 8.27 1.72
C ASP A 81 9.88 8.40 2.17
N ILE A 82 8.94 7.93 1.35
CA ILE A 82 7.51 7.95 1.67
C ILE A 82 6.91 6.58 1.40
N LEU A 83 6.29 5.98 2.40
CA LEU A 83 5.49 4.76 2.26
C LEU A 83 4.00 5.12 2.26
N VAL A 84 3.28 4.74 1.21
CA VAL A 84 1.82 4.88 1.10
C VAL A 84 1.17 3.50 1.12
N ASN A 85 0.56 3.15 2.24
CA ASN A 85 -0.26 1.96 2.41
C ASN A 85 -1.71 2.27 2.03
N ASP A 86 -2.03 2.16 0.73
CA ASP A 86 -3.37 2.40 0.19
C ASP A 86 -4.12 1.10 -0.15
N ALA A 87 -3.42 0.03 -0.48
CA ALA A 87 -4.03 -1.23 -0.85
C ALA A 87 -5.08 -1.71 0.17
N GLY A 88 -6.23 -2.08 -0.35
CA GLY A 88 -7.32 -2.62 0.44
C GLY A 88 -8.54 -2.89 -0.40
N TYR A 89 -9.43 -3.74 0.09
CA TYR A 89 -10.73 -4.01 -0.51
C TYR A 89 -11.74 -4.39 0.58
N SER A 90 -13.00 -4.32 0.26
CA SER A 90 -14.08 -4.69 1.17
C SER A 90 -14.95 -5.78 0.53
N PRO A 91 -14.94 -7.00 1.06
CA PRO A 91 -16.00 -7.94 0.75
C PRO A 91 -17.29 -7.46 1.44
N ALA A 92 -18.15 -6.80 0.69
CA ALA A 92 -19.44 -6.33 1.22
C ALA A 92 -20.45 -7.48 1.27
N GLY A 93 -21.26 -7.53 2.34
CA GLY A 93 -22.29 -8.55 2.50
C GLY A 93 -22.60 -8.85 3.97
N GLN A 94 -23.54 -9.77 4.19
CA GLN A 94 -23.80 -10.29 5.54
C GLN A 94 -22.56 -11.04 6.02
N PHE A 95 -22.11 -10.76 7.23
CA PHE A 95 -20.89 -11.37 7.77
C PHE A 95 -21.01 -12.91 7.87
N SER A 96 -22.22 -13.42 8.12
CA SER A 96 -22.51 -14.86 8.13
C SER A 96 -22.23 -15.58 6.80
N ASP A 97 -22.29 -14.84 5.68
CA ASP A 97 -22.21 -15.40 4.34
C ASP A 97 -20.80 -15.24 3.74
N LEU A 98 -19.90 -14.50 4.42
CA LEU A 98 -18.54 -14.29 3.95
C LEU A 98 -17.72 -15.59 4.06
N PRO A 99 -17.09 -16.04 2.98
CA PRO A 99 -16.14 -17.15 3.03
C PRO A 99 -14.99 -16.86 4.00
N VAL A 100 -14.59 -17.84 4.81
CA VAL A 100 -13.48 -17.69 5.76
C VAL A 100 -12.17 -17.31 5.04
N ALA A 101 -11.98 -17.77 3.80
CA ALA A 101 -10.84 -17.41 2.97
C ALA A 101 -10.77 -15.89 2.69
N ASP A 102 -11.93 -15.28 2.36
CA ASP A 102 -12.02 -13.84 2.08
C ASP A 102 -11.78 -13.00 3.35
N ILE A 103 -12.28 -13.50 4.51
CA ILE A 103 -12.00 -12.89 5.80
C ILE A 103 -10.50 -12.86 6.07
N ARG A 104 -9.80 -13.98 5.88
CA ARG A 104 -8.36 -14.08 6.08
C ARG A 104 -7.57 -13.18 5.12
N ALA A 105 -7.91 -13.24 3.83
CA ALA A 105 -7.25 -12.43 2.80
C ALA A 105 -7.42 -10.93 3.06
N MET A 106 -8.62 -10.50 3.45
CA MET A 106 -8.90 -9.10 3.76
C MET A 106 -8.12 -8.61 4.99
N ILE A 107 -8.05 -9.42 6.06
CA ILE A 107 -7.24 -9.10 7.24
C ILE A 107 -5.75 -9.06 6.88
N GLN A 108 -5.29 -10.02 6.07
CA GLN A 108 -3.90 -10.05 5.62
C GLN A 108 -3.55 -8.78 4.84
N VAL A 109 -4.35 -8.37 3.87
CA VAL A 109 -4.11 -7.17 3.05
C VAL A 109 -4.21 -5.89 3.87
N SER A 110 -5.31 -5.73 4.64
CA SER A 110 -5.66 -4.42 5.23
C SER A 110 -5.05 -4.17 6.61
N VAL A 111 -4.56 -5.23 7.29
CA VAL A 111 -4.02 -5.15 8.66
C VAL A 111 -2.58 -5.65 8.69
N THR A 112 -2.36 -6.94 8.36
CA THR A 112 -1.06 -7.58 8.54
C THR A 112 0.00 -6.98 7.60
N SER A 113 -0.26 -6.96 6.29
CA SER A 113 0.69 -6.43 5.30
C SER A 113 1.00 -4.95 5.54
N LEU A 114 0.00 -4.15 5.90
CA LEU A 114 0.19 -2.74 6.24
C LEU A 114 1.15 -2.58 7.43
N ALA A 115 0.92 -3.34 8.51
CA ALA A 115 1.77 -3.29 9.70
C ALA A 115 3.20 -3.79 9.40
N GLU A 116 3.35 -4.86 8.63
CA GLU A 116 4.64 -5.42 8.24
C GLU A 116 5.41 -4.50 7.29
N LEU A 117 4.76 -3.95 6.25
CA LEU A 117 5.37 -2.95 5.37
C LEU A 117 5.82 -1.72 6.16
N THR A 118 4.95 -1.21 7.05
CA THR A 118 5.34 -0.13 7.95
C THR A 118 6.58 -0.51 8.76
N ARG A 119 6.64 -1.70 9.36
CA ARG A 119 7.77 -2.15 10.19
C ARG A 119 9.07 -2.26 9.40
N VAL A 120 9.04 -2.83 8.19
CA VAL A 120 10.27 -3.08 7.42
C VAL A 120 10.83 -1.81 6.79
N PHE A 121 9.99 -0.84 6.40
CA PHE A 121 10.44 0.44 5.84
C PHE A 121 10.71 1.51 6.90
N LEU A 122 10.08 1.45 8.08
CA LEU A 122 10.34 2.36 9.18
C LEU A 122 11.78 2.28 9.67
N GLN A 123 12.37 1.08 9.77
CA GLN A 123 13.72 0.91 10.28
C GLN A 123 14.78 1.69 9.48
N PRO A 124 14.86 1.56 8.13
CA PRO A 124 15.76 2.38 7.33
C PRO A 124 15.47 3.88 7.41
N MET A 125 14.19 4.28 7.53
CA MET A 125 13.82 5.69 7.71
C MET A 125 14.37 6.26 9.02
N LEU A 126 14.28 5.50 10.12
CA LEU A 126 14.84 5.88 11.42
C LEU A 126 16.38 6.01 11.37
N GLU A 127 17.06 5.08 10.70
CA GLU A 127 18.52 5.10 10.53
C GLU A 127 19.00 6.31 9.73
N ARG A 128 18.22 6.76 8.75
CA ARG A 128 18.51 7.98 7.97
C ARG A 128 18.02 9.26 8.64
N GLY A 129 17.21 9.18 9.70
CA GLY A 129 16.65 10.32 10.42
C GLY A 129 15.52 11.05 9.67
N HIS A 130 14.99 10.49 8.58
CA HIS A 130 13.88 11.06 7.83
C HIS A 130 13.05 9.97 7.15
N GLY A 131 11.76 10.26 6.94
CA GLY A 131 10.79 9.41 6.26
C GLY A 131 9.37 9.84 6.61
N ARG A 132 8.41 9.38 5.82
CA ARG A 132 6.98 9.61 6.05
C ARG A 132 6.20 8.35 5.75
N ILE A 133 5.14 8.10 6.51
CA ILE A 133 4.25 6.97 6.29
C ILE A 133 2.82 7.51 6.23
N LEU A 134 2.12 7.20 5.13
CA LEU A 134 0.71 7.47 4.93
C LEU A 134 -0.05 6.15 4.93
N ASN A 135 -0.93 5.96 5.90
CA ASN A 135 -1.82 4.81 5.99
C ASN A 135 -3.25 5.22 5.67
N MET A 136 -3.84 4.62 4.63
CA MET A 136 -5.21 4.95 4.22
C MET A 136 -6.23 4.30 5.13
N SER A 137 -6.81 5.11 6.03
CA SER A 137 -7.98 4.73 6.80
C SER A 137 -9.28 4.97 6.00
N SER A 138 -10.40 5.13 6.67
CA SER A 138 -11.70 5.40 6.04
C SER A 138 -12.62 6.13 7.02
N MET A 139 -13.66 6.78 6.50
CA MET A 139 -14.77 7.27 7.34
C MET A 139 -15.45 6.13 8.11
N MET A 140 -15.42 4.91 7.59
CA MET A 140 -15.93 3.71 8.28
C MET A 140 -15.14 3.33 9.55
N ALA A 141 -14.00 3.97 9.79
CA ALA A 141 -13.32 3.86 11.08
C ALA A 141 -14.00 4.64 12.20
N LYS A 142 -14.91 5.57 11.87
CA LYS A 142 -15.58 6.45 12.84
C LYS A 142 -17.10 6.23 12.92
N THR A 143 -17.68 5.51 11.96
CA THR A 143 -19.12 5.27 11.88
C THR A 143 -19.43 3.81 11.66
N PRO A 144 -20.43 3.24 12.35
CA PRO A 144 -20.90 1.88 12.06
C PRO A 144 -21.34 1.77 10.60
N CYS A 145 -20.92 0.71 9.94
CA CYS A 145 -21.29 0.46 8.54
C CYS A 145 -21.86 -0.96 8.40
N PRO A 146 -23.19 -1.12 8.36
CA PRO A 146 -23.80 -2.40 8.10
C PRO A 146 -23.25 -3.05 6.82
N TYR A 147 -23.16 -4.37 6.78
CA TYR A 147 -22.58 -5.14 5.68
C TYR A 147 -21.09 -4.94 5.39
N ASN A 148 -20.39 -4.12 6.18
CA ASN A 148 -18.94 -3.87 6.07
C ASN A 148 -18.23 -4.01 7.42
N ALA A 149 -18.70 -4.91 8.28
CA ALA A 149 -18.21 -5.07 9.66
C ALA A 149 -16.69 -5.29 9.71
N LEU A 150 -16.18 -6.18 8.87
CA LEU A 150 -14.75 -6.51 8.84
C LEU A 150 -13.90 -5.34 8.32
N TYR A 151 -14.36 -4.69 7.25
CA TYR A 151 -13.65 -3.53 6.69
C TYR A 151 -13.61 -2.36 7.68
N GLY A 152 -14.75 -2.05 8.32
CA GLY A 152 -14.81 -1.02 9.36
C GLY A 152 -13.81 -1.30 10.49
N ALA A 153 -13.78 -2.54 11.00
CA ALA A 153 -12.84 -2.96 12.04
C ALA A 153 -11.38 -2.81 11.60
N ALA A 154 -11.04 -3.21 10.37
CA ALA A 154 -9.70 -3.03 9.82
C ALA A 154 -9.31 -1.55 9.70
N LYS A 155 -10.23 -0.68 9.29
CA LYS A 155 -9.97 0.76 9.18
C LYS A 155 -9.88 1.46 10.55
N VAL A 156 -10.55 0.94 11.60
CA VAL A 156 -10.31 1.33 13.00
C VAL A 156 -8.90 0.93 13.44
N PHE A 157 -8.46 -0.30 13.12
CA PHE A 157 -7.08 -0.71 13.37
C PHE A 157 -6.09 0.27 12.73
N VAL A 158 -6.25 0.59 11.44
CA VAL A 158 -5.36 1.52 10.73
C VAL A 158 -5.34 2.89 11.40
N LEU A 159 -6.50 3.43 11.78
CA LEU A 159 -6.58 4.71 12.47
C LEU A 159 -5.83 4.69 13.81
N SER A 160 -6.08 3.69 14.64
CA SER A 160 -5.43 3.55 15.96
C SER A 160 -3.92 3.31 15.82
N PHE A 161 -3.52 2.44 14.90
CA PHE A 161 -2.12 2.13 14.62
C PHE A 161 -1.32 3.34 14.15
N SER A 162 -1.94 4.23 13.36
CA SER A 162 -1.27 5.41 12.79
C SER A 162 -1.17 6.59 13.75
N THR A 163 -1.90 6.56 14.88
CA THR A 163 -1.91 7.63 15.88
C THR A 163 -1.15 7.28 17.15
N ALA A 164 -0.65 6.07 17.23
CA ALA A 164 0.18 5.60 18.34
C ALA A 164 1.66 5.93 18.11
#